data_7e33651fb3939585949f2f14f446e6aa
#
_entry.id   7e33651fb3939585949f2f14f446e6aa
#
_cell.length_a   1.000
_cell.length_b   1.000
_cell.length_c   1.000
_cell.angle_alpha   90.00
_cell.angle_beta   90.00
_cell.angle_gamma   90.00
#
_symmetry.space_group_name_H-M   'P 1'
#
loop_
_entity.id
_entity.type
_entity.pdbx_description
1 polymer ?
#
loop_
_entity_poly.entity_id
_entity_poly.type
_entity_poly.pdbx_seq_one_letter_code
_entity_poly.pdbx_strand_id
1 'polypeptide(L)'
;EPEVLRVFDDVLKKLAEIGFEILEVALPSPDEMMPAMYTIFFCEWGVAHEPWMRSHPEEYDGGARAALLIPAADYLKAQQQRRLFQMRYARALSNVDFLVSPTYPIVRREHRRLPVVSGRRFTLDDALRYTMPYDLMGLPAVSLTGGFAHPDAPVGFQLAGAAFQEGKLLQAAHAYERATDWHQRHPAI
;
A
#
# COMPACT_ATOMS: atom_id res chain seq x y z
N GLU A 1 5.54 11.60 -7.28
CA GLU A 1 5.40 12.96 -7.81
C GLU A 1 5.75 13.99 -6.73
N PRO A 2 6.29 15.17 -7.11
CA PRO A 2 6.67 16.21 -6.14
C PRO A 2 5.50 16.70 -5.28
N GLU A 3 4.32 16.78 -5.86
CA GLU A 3 3.08 17.18 -5.17
C GLU A 3 2.70 16.20 -4.06
N VAL A 4 2.88 14.90 -4.28
CA VAL A 4 2.66 13.87 -3.25
C VAL A 4 3.65 14.05 -2.10
N LEU A 5 4.93 14.30 -2.42
CA LEU A 5 5.95 14.54 -1.39
C LEU A 5 5.65 15.78 -0.58
N ARG A 6 5.27 16.89 -1.22
CA ARG A 6 4.88 18.13 -0.54
C ARG A 6 3.72 17.89 0.45
N VAL A 7 2.66 17.22 0.00
CA VAL A 7 1.52 16.91 0.89
C VAL A 7 1.95 15.97 2.00
N PHE A 8 2.81 15.00 1.72
CA PHE A 8 3.30 14.07 2.74
C PHE A 8 4.17 14.77 3.79
N ASP A 9 5.02 15.72 3.39
CA ASP A 9 5.78 16.56 4.33
C ASP A 9 4.86 17.35 5.24
N ASP A 10 3.74 17.88 4.72
CA ASP A 10 2.74 18.58 5.52
C ASP A 10 1.99 17.63 6.47
N VAL A 11 1.75 16.37 6.06
CA VAL A 11 1.22 15.31 6.95
C VAL A 11 2.17 15.05 8.11
N LEU A 12 3.48 14.89 7.85
CA LEU A 12 4.47 14.64 8.90
C LEU A 12 4.53 15.80 9.92
N LYS A 13 4.50 17.05 9.44
CA LYS A 13 4.41 18.24 10.30
C LYS A 13 3.15 18.21 11.16
N LYS A 14 1.99 17.91 10.54
CA LYS A 14 0.72 17.86 11.27
C LYS A 14 0.70 16.74 12.32
N LEU A 15 1.23 15.57 12.02
CA LEU A 15 1.40 14.50 12.99
C LEU A 15 2.28 14.94 14.17
N ALA A 16 3.41 15.62 13.89
CA ALA A 16 4.27 16.15 14.94
C ALA A 16 3.56 17.23 15.81
N GLU A 17 2.78 18.15 15.20
CA GLU A 17 2.00 19.16 15.90
C GLU A 17 0.97 18.57 16.89
N ILE A 18 0.41 17.42 16.57
CA ILE A 18 -0.57 16.74 17.44
C ILE A 18 0.08 15.73 18.39
N GLY A 19 1.41 15.74 18.50
CA GLY A 19 2.15 15.03 19.54
C GLY A 19 2.78 13.70 19.13
N PHE A 20 2.82 13.36 17.83
CA PHE A 20 3.58 12.20 17.37
C PHE A 20 5.07 12.53 17.25
N GLU A 21 5.91 11.64 17.71
CA GLU A 21 7.35 11.68 17.43
C GLU A 21 7.61 11.03 16.07
N ILE A 22 8.28 11.76 15.17
CA ILE A 22 8.58 11.26 13.82
C ILE A 22 10.00 10.74 13.79
N LEU A 23 10.14 9.45 13.52
CA LEU A 23 11.41 8.73 13.44
C LEU A 23 11.62 8.14 12.06
N GLU A 24 12.86 8.11 11.60
CA GLU A 24 13.21 7.40 10.37
C GLU A 24 13.42 5.91 10.68
N VAL A 25 12.79 5.03 9.90
CA VAL A 25 12.84 3.58 10.08
C VAL A 25 13.33 2.91 8.81
N ALA A 26 14.35 2.06 8.95
CA ALA A 26 14.83 1.22 7.84
C ALA A 26 13.93 0.00 7.64
N LEU A 27 13.34 -0.12 6.46
CA LEU A 27 12.52 -1.25 6.04
C LEU A 27 13.14 -1.95 4.81
N PRO A 28 12.82 -3.22 4.54
CA PRO A 28 13.15 -3.85 3.27
C PRO A 28 12.59 -3.05 2.09
N SER A 29 13.35 -3.00 1.01
CA SER A 29 12.86 -2.36 -0.21
C SER A 29 11.63 -3.10 -0.74
N PRO A 30 10.58 -2.39 -1.19
CA PRO A 30 9.48 -3.02 -1.90
C PRO A 30 9.93 -3.87 -3.09
N ASP A 31 10.98 -3.47 -3.81
CA ASP A 31 11.52 -4.22 -4.95
C ASP A 31 12.06 -5.61 -4.55
N GLU A 32 12.57 -5.77 -3.32
CA GLU A 32 12.96 -7.07 -2.77
C GLU A 32 11.75 -7.98 -2.49
N MET A 33 10.60 -7.37 -2.18
CA MET A 33 9.40 -8.06 -1.72
C MET A 33 8.47 -8.46 -2.87
N MET A 34 8.46 -7.70 -3.97
CA MET A 34 7.54 -7.87 -5.09
C MET A 34 7.52 -9.29 -5.69
N PRO A 35 8.66 -9.98 -5.92
CA PRO A 35 8.62 -11.33 -6.48
C PRO A 35 7.87 -12.33 -5.59
N ALA A 36 8.12 -12.32 -4.28
CA ALA A 36 7.42 -13.19 -3.34
C ALA A 36 5.94 -12.84 -3.27
N MET A 37 5.63 -11.55 -3.27
CA MET A 37 4.27 -11.07 -3.21
C MET A 37 3.46 -11.47 -4.44
N TYR A 38 3.96 -11.26 -5.65
CA TYR A 38 3.26 -11.67 -6.87
C TYR A 38 3.06 -13.18 -6.93
N THR A 39 4.06 -13.96 -6.52
CA THR A 39 3.93 -15.42 -6.49
C THR A 39 2.80 -15.84 -5.55
N ILE A 40 2.73 -15.29 -4.33
CA ILE A 40 1.67 -15.61 -3.36
C ILE A 40 0.33 -15.11 -3.87
N PHE A 41 0.26 -13.84 -4.28
CA PHE A 41 -0.96 -13.21 -4.78
C PHE A 41 -1.58 -13.99 -5.95
N PHE A 42 -0.80 -14.30 -6.98
CA PHE A 42 -1.34 -15.01 -8.13
C PHE A 42 -1.73 -16.45 -7.82
N CYS A 43 -1.01 -17.16 -6.94
CA CYS A 43 -1.42 -18.49 -6.52
C CYS A 43 -2.76 -18.46 -5.78
N GLU A 44 -2.91 -17.58 -4.79
CA GLU A 44 -4.12 -17.47 -3.98
C GLU A 44 -5.30 -16.93 -4.80
N TRP A 45 -5.05 -15.92 -5.64
CA TRP A 45 -6.03 -15.39 -6.58
C TRP A 45 -6.47 -16.45 -7.60
N GLY A 46 -5.52 -17.22 -8.15
CA GLY A 46 -5.79 -18.30 -9.07
C GLY A 46 -6.72 -19.36 -8.47
N VAL A 47 -6.45 -19.78 -7.24
CA VAL A 47 -7.30 -20.74 -6.50
C VAL A 47 -8.70 -20.15 -6.25
N ALA A 48 -8.79 -18.89 -5.83
CA ALA A 48 -10.07 -18.25 -5.56
C ALA A 48 -10.94 -18.10 -6.83
N HIS A 49 -10.31 -17.86 -7.97
CA HIS A 49 -10.99 -17.65 -9.25
C HIS A 49 -11.12 -18.93 -10.11
N GLU A 50 -10.48 -20.02 -9.73
CA GLU A 50 -10.46 -21.26 -10.55
C GLU A 50 -11.85 -21.74 -11.00
N PRO A 51 -12.89 -21.80 -10.14
CA PRO A 51 -14.20 -22.24 -10.57
C PRO A 51 -14.80 -21.36 -11.68
N TRP A 52 -14.64 -20.04 -11.57
CA TRP A 52 -15.13 -19.09 -12.55
C TRP A 52 -14.31 -19.11 -13.83
N MET A 53 -12.98 -19.19 -13.72
CA MET A 53 -12.09 -19.34 -14.88
C MET A 53 -12.39 -20.60 -15.73
N ARG A 54 -12.84 -21.68 -15.07
CA ARG A 54 -13.21 -22.91 -15.78
C ARG A 54 -14.54 -22.79 -16.51
N SER A 55 -15.51 -22.07 -15.94
CA SER A 55 -16.85 -21.91 -16.52
C SER A 55 -16.94 -20.74 -17.51
N HIS A 56 -16.11 -19.70 -17.37
CA HIS A 56 -16.12 -18.47 -18.16
C HIS A 56 -14.69 -18.07 -18.58
N PRO A 57 -13.98 -18.93 -19.33
CA PRO A 57 -12.58 -18.70 -19.67
C PRO A 57 -12.38 -17.45 -20.56
N GLU A 58 -13.41 -17.01 -21.27
CA GLU A 58 -13.40 -15.83 -22.13
C GLU A 58 -13.31 -14.50 -21.34
N GLU A 59 -13.70 -14.50 -20.06
CA GLU A 59 -13.62 -13.32 -19.19
C GLU A 59 -12.21 -13.09 -18.62
N TYR A 60 -11.30 -14.05 -18.83
CA TYR A 60 -9.93 -14.00 -18.33
C TYR A 60 -8.91 -13.95 -19.47
N ASP A 61 -7.93 -13.08 -19.33
CA ASP A 61 -6.79 -13.07 -20.26
C ASP A 61 -5.81 -14.23 -20.00
N GLY A 62 -4.84 -14.39 -20.90
CA GLY A 62 -3.84 -15.45 -20.79
C GLY A 62 -2.92 -15.30 -19.56
N GLY A 63 -2.66 -14.07 -19.11
CA GLY A 63 -1.87 -13.78 -17.92
C GLY A 63 -2.58 -14.26 -16.66
N ALA A 64 -3.87 -13.95 -16.55
CA ALA A 64 -4.68 -14.41 -15.43
C ALA A 64 -4.71 -15.94 -15.33
N ARG A 65 -4.89 -16.63 -16.45
CA ARG A 65 -4.90 -18.11 -16.50
C ARG A 65 -3.55 -18.74 -16.16
N ALA A 66 -2.44 -18.04 -16.43
CA ALA A 66 -1.10 -18.50 -16.08
C ALA A 66 -0.89 -18.59 -14.55
N ALA A 67 -1.70 -17.91 -13.74
CA ALA A 67 -1.67 -18.01 -12.28
C ALA A 67 -1.82 -19.47 -11.79
N LEU A 68 -2.60 -20.29 -12.50
CA LEU A 68 -2.78 -21.71 -12.16
C LEU A 68 -1.58 -22.60 -12.52
N LEU A 69 -0.57 -22.07 -13.19
CA LEU A 69 0.62 -22.80 -13.62
C LEU A 69 1.85 -22.55 -12.74
N ILE A 70 1.72 -21.77 -11.67
CA ILE A 70 2.82 -21.49 -10.75
C ILE A 70 3.15 -22.78 -9.97
N PRO A 71 4.41 -23.24 -10.01
CA PRO A 71 4.81 -24.45 -9.30
C PRO A 71 4.67 -24.31 -7.79
N ALA A 72 4.20 -25.36 -7.11
CA ALA A 72 4.08 -25.39 -5.66
C ALA A 72 5.41 -25.08 -4.94
N ALA A 73 6.55 -25.50 -5.53
CA ALA A 73 7.87 -25.20 -5.00
C ALA A 73 8.16 -23.67 -4.93
N ASP A 74 7.70 -22.90 -5.92
CA ASP A 74 7.90 -21.47 -5.95
C ASP A 74 6.99 -20.77 -4.95
N TYR A 75 5.74 -21.22 -4.79
CA TYR A 75 4.86 -20.75 -3.73
C TYR A 75 5.45 -21.00 -2.33
N LEU A 76 6.01 -22.19 -2.08
CA LEU A 76 6.66 -22.49 -0.78
C LEU A 76 7.88 -21.60 -0.51
N LYS A 77 8.71 -21.33 -1.54
CA LYS A 77 9.84 -20.39 -1.42
C LYS A 77 9.36 -18.96 -1.14
N ALA A 78 8.30 -18.52 -1.82
CA ALA A 78 7.70 -17.21 -1.60
C ALA A 78 7.16 -17.07 -0.15
N GLN A 79 6.52 -18.11 0.39
CA GLN A 79 6.08 -18.12 1.80
C GLN A 79 7.26 -18.08 2.79
N GLN A 80 8.38 -18.72 2.49
CA GLN A 80 9.61 -18.60 3.28
C GLN A 80 10.17 -17.17 3.25
N GLN A 81 10.21 -16.54 2.07
CA GLN A 81 10.61 -15.13 1.94
C GLN A 81 9.67 -14.19 2.69
N ARG A 82 8.35 -14.39 2.57
CA ARG A 82 7.34 -13.66 3.36
C ARG A 82 7.66 -13.72 4.86
N ARG A 83 8.01 -14.90 5.38
CA ARG A 83 8.35 -15.05 6.81
C ARG A 83 9.56 -14.19 7.20
N LEU A 84 10.59 -14.14 6.36
CA LEU A 84 11.77 -13.31 6.63
C LEU A 84 11.42 -11.81 6.63
N PHE A 85 10.59 -11.36 5.70
CA PHE A 85 10.11 -9.98 5.68
C PHE A 85 9.25 -9.65 6.91
N GLN A 86 8.34 -10.55 7.30
CA GLN A 86 7.55 -10.40 8.54
C GLN A 86 8.45 -10.17 9.77
N MET A 87 9.55 -10.90 9.89
CA MET A 87 10.50 -10.71 11.00
C MET A 87 11.17 -9.33 10.95
N ARG A 88 11.54 -8.84 9.76
CA ARG A 88 12.14 -7.51 9.59
C ARG A 88 11.14 -6.40 9.94
N TYR A 89 9.89 -6.51 9.50
CA TYR A 89 8.82 -5.55 9.84
C TYR A 89 8.48 -5.60 11.34
N ALA A 90 8.37 -6.77 11.93
CA ALA A 90 8.14 -6.91 13.37
C ALA A 90 9.25 -6.25 14.21
N ARG A 91 10.52 -6.38 13.76
CA ARG A 91 11.65 -5.70 14.41
C ARG A 91 11.55 -4.16 14.25
N ALA A 92 11.18 -3.66 13.10
CA ALA A 92 10.98 -2.23 12.88
C ALA A 92 9.86 -1.69 13.79
N LEU A 93 8.71 -2.38 13.80
CA LEU A 93 7.55 -2.03 14.63
C LEU A 93 7.75 -2.25 16.14
N SER A 94 8.82 -2.90 16.59
CA SER A 94 9.14 -2.97 18.03
C SER A 94 9.64 -1.65 18.62
N ASN A 95 10.06 -0.71 17.78
CA ASN A 95 10.62 0.58 18.20
C ASN A 95 9.70 1.78 17.88
N VAL A 96 8.61 1.55 17.15
CA VAL A 96 7.64 2.59 16.78
C VAL A 96 6.22 2.03 16.90
N ASP A 97 5.26 2.92 17.10
CA ASP A 97 3.86 2.53 17.20
C ASP A 97 3.22 2.32 15.83
N PHE A 98 3.64 3.11 14.85
CA PHE A 98 3.10 3.09 13.49
C PHE A 98 4.20 3.35 12.45
N LEU A 99 4.00 2.82 11.26
CA LEU A 99 4.69 3.24 10.05
C LEU A 99 3.79 4.23 9.30
N VAL A 100 4.37 5.28 8.75
CA VAL A 100 3.67 6.28 7.95
C VAL A 100 4.29 6.36 6.56
N SER A 101 3.47 6.39 5.53
CA SER A 101 3.92 6.55 4.14
C SER A 101 2.82 7.15 3.27
N PRO A 102 3.13 7.71 2.08
CA PRO A 102 2.10 7.96 1.10
C PRO A 102 1.33 6.68 0.77
N THR A 103 0.02 6.77 0.55
CA THR A 103 -0.76 5.61 0.07
C THR A 103 -0.45 5.33 -1.40
N TYR A 104 -0.28 6.40 -2.20
CA TYR A 104 -0.08 6.28 -3.63
C TYR A 104 0.94 7.32 -4.11
N PRO A 105 1.87 6.97 -5.01
CA PRO A 105 2.98 7.85 -5.35
C PRO A 105 2.68 8.90 -6.43
N ILE A 106 1.45 8.93 -6.95
CA ILE A 106 0.98 9.90 -7.94
C ILE A 106 -0.35 10.51 -7.51
N VAL A 107 -0.60 11.74 -7.96
CA VAL A 107 -1.79 12.51 -7.57
C VAL A 107 -3.05 12.03 -8.31
N ARG A 108 -2.94 11.88 -9.62
CA ARG A 108 -4.08 11.57 -10.47
C ARG A 108 -3.74 10.49 -11.49
N ARG A 109 -4.66 9.59 -11.71
CA ARG A 109 -4.57 8.58 -12.75
C ARG A 109 -5.67 8.80 -13.78
N GLU A 110 -5.29 9.05 -15.03
CA GLU A 110 -6.23 9.00 -16.14
C GLU A 110 -6.69 7.55 -16.35
N HIS A 111 -7.98 7.38 -16.66
CA HIS A 111 -8.53 6.06 -16.89
C HIS A 111 -7.75 5.33 -18.01
N ARG A 112 -7.26 4.12 -17.72
CA ARG A 112 -6.49 3.24 -18.62
C ARG A 112 -5.14 3.78 -19.12
N ARG A 113 -4.65 4.91 -18.58
CA ARG A 113 -3.30 5.39 -18.89
C ARG A 113 -2.45 5.46 -17.64
N LEU A 114 -1.28 4.84 -17.73
CA LEU A 114 -0.25 5.02 -16.72
C LEU A 114 0.57 6.26 -17.09
N PRO A 115 0.74 7.23 -16.19
CA PRO A 115 1.44 8.47 -16.50
C PRO A 115 2.94 8.24 -16.74
N VAL A 116 3.58 9.27 -17.25
CA VAL A 116 5.03 9.38 -17.25
C VAL A 116 5.42 10.29 -16.08
N VAL A 117 6.19 9.75 -15.13
CA VAL A 117 6.67 10.45 -13.94
C VAL A 117 8.19 10.57 -14.04
N SER A 118 8.71 11.79 -13.97
CA SER A 118 10.15 12.06 -14.09
C SER A 118 10.80 11.43 -15.33
N GLY A 119 10.10 11.46 -16.47
CA GLY A 119 10.57 10.92 -17.75
C GLY A 119 10.49 9.40 -17.88
N ARG A 120 10.03 8.66 -16.86
CA ARG A 120 9.84 7.21 -16.87
C ARG A 120 8.35 6.86 -16.87
N ARG A 121 7.97 5.86 -17.66
CA ARG A 121 6.61 5.33 -17.62
C ARG A 121 6.36 4.71 -16.24
N PHE A 122 5.31 5.17 -15.59
CA PHE A 122 4.83 4.62 -14.33
C PHE A 122 4.28 3.20 -14.56
N THR A 123 4.57 2.27 -13.65
CA THR A 123 4.15 0.88 -13.75
C THR A 123 3.15 0.51 -12.66
N LEU A 124 2.56 -0.67 -12.75
CA LEU A 124 1.72 -1.20 -11.69
C LEU A 124 2.53 -1.43 -10.40
N ASP A 125 3.77 -1.89 -10.53
CA ASP A 125 4.68 -2.08 -9.40
C ASP A 125 4.94 -0.77 -8.66
N ASP A 126 5.15 0.32 -9.41
CA ASP A 126 5.29 1.66 -8.82
C ASP A 126 4.02 2.08 -8.05
N ALA A 127 2.85 1.71 -8.56
CA ALA A 127 1.58 2.01 -7.92
C ALA A 127 1.41 1.27 -6.58
N LEU A 128 1.77 0.01 -6.57
CA LEU A 128 1.48 -0.91 -5.48
C LEU A 128 2.56 -0.95 -4.40
N ARG A 129 3.73 -0.40 -4.66
CA ARG A 129 4.91 -0.49 -3.78
C ARG A 129 4.71 0.03 -2.35
N TYR A 130 3.71 0.89 -2.12
CA TYR A 130 3.42 1.43 -0.79
C TYR A 130 2.34 0.64 -0.04
N THR A 131 1.45 -0.06 -0.71
CA THR A 131 0.34 -0.81 -0.09
C THR A 131 0.61 -2.29 0.01
N MET A 132 1.14 -2.90 -1.04
CA MET A 132 1.42 -4.33 -1.10
C MET A 132 2.31 -4.89 0.02
N PRO A 133 3.31 -4.17 0.57
CA PRO A 133 4.07 -4.68 1.70
C PRO A 133 3.20 -5.04 2.91
N TYR A 134 2.18 -4.24 3.21
CA TYR A 134 1.31 -4.50 4.36
C TYR A 134 0.40 -5.71 4.13
N ASP A 135 -0.11 -5.89 2.90
CA ASP A 135 -0.85 -7.09 2.50
C ASP A 135 0.02 -8.34 2.63
N LEU A 136 1.24 -8.29 2.10
CA LEU A 136 2.18 -9.42 2.19
C LEU A 136 2.53 -9.76 3.64
N MET A 137 2.72 -8.76 4.49
CA MET A 137 3.04 -8.97 5.92
C MET A 137 1.82 -9.37 6.74
N GLY A 138 0.60 -9.09 6.30
CA GLY A 138 -0.63 -9.25 7.08
C GLY A 138 -0.72 -8.22 8.22
N LEU A 139 -0.32 -6.98 7.95
CA LEU A 139 -0.35 -5.89 8.91
C LEU A 139 -1.58 -5.00 8.67
N PRO A 140 -2.23 -4.52 9.73
CA PRO A 140 -3.31 -3.55 9.60
C PRO A 140 -2.78 -2.21 9.07
N ALA A 141 -3.52 -1.62 8.13
CA ALA A 141 -3.23 -0.30 7.60
C ALA A 141 -4.53 0.48 7.40
N VAL A 142 -4.47 1.79 7.57
CA VAL A 142 -5.55 2.72 7.31
C VAL A 142 -5.05 3.85 6.41
N SER A 143 -5.81 4.17 5.37
CA SER A 143 -5.52 5.30 4.48
C SER A 143 -6.41 6.48 4.82
N LEU A 144 -5.80 7.67 4.89
CA LEU A 144 -6.42 8.94 5.22
C LEU A 144 -6.10 9.98 4.15
N THR A 145 -6.94 10.99 4.01
CA THR A 145 -6.61 12.15 3.18
C THR A 145 -5.60 13.02 3.90
N GLY A 146 -4.40 13.17 3.30
CA GLY A 146 -3.32 14.01 3.83
C GLY A 146 -3.43 15.48 3.43
N GLY A 147 -4.15 15.76 2.36
CA GLY A 147 -4.31 17.10 1.78
C GLY A 147 -4.67 17.03 0.31
N PHE A 148 -4.43 18.13 -0.40
CA PHE A 148 -4.75 18.24 -1.82
C PHE A 148 -3.55 18.78 -2.60
N ALA A 149 -3.21 18.13 -3.69
CA ALA A 149 -2.22 18.63 -4.65
C ALA A 149 -2.80 19.80 -5.46
N HIS A 150 -4.03 19.64 -5.91
CA HIS A 150 -4.88 20.65 -6.58
C HIS A 150 -6.24 20.66 -5.89
N PRO A 151 -7.08 21.68 -6.10
CA PRO A 151 -8.37 21.80 -5.38
C PRO A 151 -9.27 20.58 -5.43
N ASP A 152 -9.16 19.77 -6.49
CA ASP A 152 -9.96 18.58 -6.77
C ASP A 152 -9.15 17.26 -6.74
N ALA A 153 -7.90 17.30 -6.30
CA ALA A 153 -6.99 16.16 -6.33
C ALA A 153 -6.47 15.79 -4.93
N PRO A 154 -7.21 14.96 -4.17
CA PRO A 154 -6.78 14.51 -2.87
C PRO A 154 -5.53 13.63 -2.96
N VAL A 155 -4.67 13.75 -1.97
CA VAL A 155 -3.48 12.91 -1.77
C VAL A 155 -3.65 12.15 -0.47
N GLY A 156 -3.56 10.81 -0.57
CA GLY A 156 -3.65 9.93 0.57
C GLY A 156 -2.29 9.64 1.21
N PHE A 157 -2.30 9.49 2.51
CA PHE A 157 -1.24 8.84 3.26
C PHE A 157 -1.83 7.67 4.05
N GLN A 158 -0.98 6.77 4.51
CA GLN A 158 -1.41 5.63 5.29
C GLN A 158 -0.60 5.49 6.56
N LEU A 159 -1.27 4.99 7.59
CA LEU A 159 -0.67 4.48 8.81
C LEU A 159 -0.78 2.97 8.82
N ALA A 160 0.30 2.28 9.18
CA ALA A 160 0.29 0.84 9.39
C ALA A 160 0.84 0.50 10.77
N GLY A 161 0.23 -0.47 11.42
CA GLY A 161 0.57 -0.88 12.78
C GLY A 161 1.04 -2.33 12.88
N ALA A 162 1.40 -2.76 14.07
CA ALA A 162 1.66 -4.16 14.34
C ALA A 162 0.37 -4.99 14.22
N ALA A 163 0.51 -6.29 13.99
CA ALA A 163 -0.63 -7.20 13.88
C ALA A 163 -1.51 -7.11 15.14
N PHE A 164 -2.83 -7.12 14.94
CA PHE A 164 -3.87 -7.02 15.98
C PHE A 164 -3.88 -5.70 16.77
N GLN A 165 -3.30 -4.62 16.19
CA GLN A 165 -3.32 -3.28 16.78
C GLN A 165 -4.28 -2.32 16.04
N GLU A 166 -5.33 -2.85 15.41
CA GLU A 166 -6.32 -2.07 14.64
C GLU A 166 -6.95 -0.94 15.48
N GLY A 167 -7.28 -1.23 16.75
CA GLY A 167 -7.86 -0.23 17.66
C GLY A 167 -6.93 0.96 17.92
N LYS A 168 -5.63 0.70 18.11
CA LYS A 168 -4.63 1.75 18.29
C LYS A 168 -4.42 2.55 16.99
N LEU A 169 -4.42 1.84 15.86
CA LEU A 169 -4.31 2.45 14.54
C LEU A 169 -5.47 3.41 14.25
N LEU A 170 -6.71 2.98 14.55
CA LEU A 170 -7.90 3.82 14.38
C LEU A 170 -7.92 5.02 15.33
N GLN A 171 -7.37 4.90 16.55
CA GLN A 171 -7.22 6.04 17.46
C GLN A 171 -6.26 7.09 16.88
N ALA A 172 -5.12 6.66 16.31
CA ALA A 172 -4.17 7.56 15.65
C ALA A 172 -4.81 8.24 14.42
N ALA A 173 -5.51 7.48 13.60
CA ALA A 173 -6.24 7.99 12.44
C ALA A 173 -7.28 9.04 12.85
N HIS A 174 -8.07 8.75 13.87
CA HIS A 174 -9.07 9.68 14.40
C HIS A 174 -8.44 10.96 14.98
N ALA A 175 -7.31 10.85 15.67
CA ALA A 175 -6.59 12.02 16.17
C ALA A 175 -6.15 12.96 15.03
N TYR A 176 -5.68 12.40 13.91
CA TYR A 176 -5.34 13.16 12.72
C TYR A 176 -6.58 13.81 12.06
N GLU A 177 -7.66 13.09 11.89
CA GLU A 177 -8.90 13.62 11.32
C GLU A 177 -9.50 14.75 12.15
N ARG A 178 -9.42 14.67 13.48
CA ARG A 178 -9.84 15.76 14.36
C ARG A 178 -8.99 17.02 14.28
N ALA A 179 -7.75 16.89 13.85
CA ALA A 179 -6.81 18.01 13.69
C ALA A 179 -6.84 18.61 12.27
N THR A 180 -7.66 18.04 11.37
CA THR A 180 -7.78 18.46 9.97
C THR A 180 -9.25 18.46 9.54
N ASP A 181 -9.55 19.08 8.38
CA ASP A 181 -10.89 19.14 7.82
C ASP A 181 -11.00 18.41 6.46
N TRP A 182 -9.96 17.67 6.08
CA TRP A 182 -9.86 17.04 4.76
C TRP A 182 -11.03 16.09 4.45
N HIS A 183 -11.46 15.32 5.44
CA HIS A 183 -12.58 14.36 5.35
C HIS A 183 -13.96 15.04 5.14
N GLN A 184 -14.06 16.35 5.36
CA GLN A 184 -15.28 17.13 5.14
C GLN A 184 -15.38 17.69 3.72
N ARG A 185 -14.31 17.59 2.94
CA ARG A 185 -14.28 18.09 1.56
C ARG A 185 -14.79 17.04 0.60
N HIS A 186 -15.82 17.39 -0.13
CA HIS A 186 -16.45 16.54 -1.13
C HIS A 186 -16.34 17.18 -2.51
N PRO A 187 -16.28 16.37 -3.60
CA PRO A 187 -16.39 16.88 -4.94
C PRO A 187 -17.67 17.69 -5.12
N ALA A 188 -17.61 18.76 -5.91
CA ALA A 188 -18.84 19.42 -6.39
C ALA A 188 -19.54 18.47 -7.37
N ILE A 189 -20.72 17.99 -7.01
CA ILE A 189 -21.57 17.11 -7.82
C ILE A 189 -22.59 17.99 -8.53
#